data_4fb6dd0f28b871f5961739479ea91c25
#
_entry.id   4fb6dd0f28b871f5961739479ea91c25
#
_cell.length_a   1.000
_cell.length_b   1.000
_cell.length_c   1.000
_cell.angle_alpha   90.00
_cell.angle_beta   90.00
_cell.angle_gamma   90.00
#
_symmetry.space_group_name_H-M   'P 1'
#
loop_
_entity.id
_entity.type
_entity.pdbx_description
1 polymer ?
#
loop_
_entity_poly.entity_id
_entity_poly.type
_entity_poly.pdbx_seq_one_letter_code
_entity_poly.pdbx_strand_id
1 'polypeptide(L)'
;MKKRKALWVTMILLILVSLGIWLYQGDLPAEVVDAKYTSPSSQFLTLDDGARIHFRDEGNRTGLPVVLIHGSMASLHAWTPWVGRLGKTYRIVTLDLPAHGLTGAVPSGDYSGAAQLRVVQAVTSHLNLDAFVLGGNSMGGGVSWRYALEHPESVLALILVDASGPSAWYQARREAKPDKASPLAFKLLGQSWFRAIAARIDPYYLAVQGAKSAYNDSPVVTDALIMRYYELALRAGTRDAILGRFNSWQGPGRQSEDLSVLTQPTLILWGREDSVISVTTADQFQAAMPHSQVIIYDGVGHAPMEEVPERSAEDVRRFLKALKRGEV
;
A
#
# COMPACT_ATOMS: atom_id res chain seq x y z
N MET A 1 36.46 7.66 43.33
CA MET A 1 35.47 6.83 42.64
C MET A 1 34.25 7.63 42.14
N LYS A 2 33.60 8.45 42.99
CA LYS A 2 32.38 9.21 42.58
C LYS A 2 32.59 10.15 41.37
N LYS A 3 33.71 10.92 41.33
CA LYS A 3 34.01 11.83 40.19
C LYS A 3 34.21 11.09 38.86
N ARG A 4 34.88 9.92 38.85
CA ARG A 4 35.01 9.08 37.65
C ARG A 4 33.69 8.54 37.14
N LYS A 5 32.79 8.07 38.05
CA LYS A 5 31.44 7.64 37.69
C LYS A 5 30.61 8.77 37.08
N ALA A 6 30.66 9.99 37.67
CA ALA A 6 29.98 11.15 37.13
C ALA A 6 30.49 11.49 35.70
N LEU A 7 31.80 11.44 35.48
CA LEU A 7 32.40 11.71 34.15
C LEU A 7 31.88 10.69 33.08
N TRP A 8 31.87 9.40 33.45
CA TRP A 8 31.34 8.38 32.53
C TRP A 8 29.86 8.57 32.21
N VAL A 9 29.03 8.91 33.20
CA VAL A 9 27.61 9.20 33.00
C VAL A 9 27.42 10.40 32.06
N THR A 10 28.17 11.49 32.30
CA THR A 10 28.12 12.68 31.43
C THR A 10 28.54 12.33 30.00
N MET A 11 29.60 11.55 29.82
CA MET A 11 30.08 11.14 28.50
C MET A 11 29.02 10.28 27.76
N ILE A 12 28.39 9.34 28.45
CA ILE A 12 27.30 8.52 27.90
C ILE A 12 26.13 9.39 27.48
N LEU A 13 25.71 10.34 28.34
CA LEU A 13 24.61 11.27 28.01
C LEU A 13 24.94 12.12 26.79
N LEU A 14 26.18 12.65 26.68
CA LEU A 14 26.60 13.42 25.51
C LEU A 14 26.59 12.56 24.24
N ILE A 15 27.02 11.32 24.31
CA ILE A 15 26.97 10.37 23.18
C ILE A 15 25.51 10.12 22.77
N LEU A 16 24.62 9.86 23.72
CA LEU A 16 23.20 9.62 23.45
C LEU A 16 22.51 10.86 22.85
N VAL A 17 22.81 12.05 23.36
CA VAL A 17 22.30 13.31 22.80
C VAL A 17 22.82 13.53 21.39
N SER A 18 24.12 13.34 21.15
CA SER A 18 24.74 13.48 19.83
C SER A 18 24.15 12.48 18.84
N LEU A 19 23.94 11.22 19.26
CA LEU A 19 23.30 10.19 18.44
C LEU A 19 21.83 10.55 18.15
N GLY A 20 21.10 11.07 19.15
CA GLY A 20 19.74 11.53 18.97
C GLY A 20 19.62 12.68 17.96
N ILE A 21 20.54 13.66 18.02
CA ILE A 21 20.61 14.74 17.04
C ILE A 21 20.93 14.23 15.64
N TRP A 22 21.87 13.30 15.53
CA TRP A 22 22.28 12.72 14.25
C TRP A 22 21.20 11.87 13.59
N LEU A 23 20.41 11.14 14.40
CA LEU A 23 19.30 10.32 13.92
C LEU A 23 18.00 11.12 13.70
N TYR A 24 17.93 12.36 14.15
CA TYR A 24 16.71 13.14 14.07
C TYR A 24 16.44 13.61 12.65
N GLN A 25 15.24 13.33 12.17
CA GLN A 25 14.68 13.88 10.94
C GLN A 25 13.29 14.43 11.20
N GLY A 26 13.12 15.73 11.02
CA GLY A 26 11.81 16.39 11.05
C GLY A 26 10.95 16.02 9.85
N ASP A 27 9.65 16.33 9.95
CA ASP A 27 8.76 16.21 8.80
C ASP A 27 9.07 17.31 7.76
N LEU A 28 8.81 16.99 6.50
CA LEU A 28 8.80 17.96 5.41
C LEU A 28 7.45 18.67 5.39
N PRO A 29 7.40 20.02 5.17
CA PRO A 29 6.14 20.73 4.99
C PRO A 29 5.28 20.08 3.90
N ALA A 30 3.97 19.93 4.18
CA ALA A 30 3.06 19.24 3.26
C ALA A 30 3.05 19.91 1.88
N GLU A 31 3.06 21.25 1.85
CA GLU A 31 3.07 22.05 0.60
C GLU A 31 4.31 21.83 -0.26
N VAL A 32 5.46 21.56 0.36
CA VAL A 32 6.72 21.26 -0.35
C VAL A 32 6.63 19.90 -1.04
N VAL A 33 6.14 18.89 -0.30
CA VAL A 33 5.97 17.53 -0.84
C VAL A 33 4.86 17.50 -1.89
N ASP A 34 3.73 18.16 -1.62
CA ASP A 34 2.62 18.27 -2.56
C ASP A 34 3.07 18.93 -3.87
N ALA A 35 3.80 20.04 -3.81
CA ALA A 35 4.32 20.72 -5.01
C ALA A 35 5.25 19.83 -5.84
N LYS A 36 6.02 18.94 -5.22
CA LYS A 36 6.95 18.04 -5.91
C LYS A 36 6.26 16.84 -6.56
N TYR A 37 5.21 16.31 -5.92
CA TYR A 37 4.59 15.03 -6.31
C TYR A 37 3.21 15.15 -6.94
N THR A 38 2.61 16.32 -7.01
CA THR A 38 1.44 16.57 -7.87
C THR A 38 1.82 16.54 -9.35
N SER A 39 0.84 16.21 -10.17
CA SER A 39 0.90 16.31 -11.62
C SER A 39 -0.32 17.12 -12.12
N PRO A 40 -0.38 17.49 -13.39
CA PRO A 40 -1.59 18.11 -13.96
C PRO A 40 -2.87 17.28 -13.82
N SER A 41 -2.73 15.96 -13.65
CA SER A 41 -3.86 15.03 -13.42
C SER A 41 -4.26 14.89 -11.94
N SER A 42 -3.48 15.44 -11.02
CA SER A 42 -3.76 15.36 -9.60
C SER A 42 -5.00 16.13 -9.22
N GLN A 43 -5.91 15.48 -8.52
CA GLN A 43 -7.14 16.04 -7.99
C GLN A 43 -7.27 15.71 -6.51
N PHE A 44 -8.08 16.50 -5.80
CA PHE A 44 -8.30 16.33 -4.38
C PHE A 44 -9.79 16.39 -4.07
N LEU A 45 -10.30 15.36 -3.39
CA LEU A 45 -11.65 15.29 -2.86
C LEU A 45 -11.62 15.50 -1.35
N THR A 46 -12.36 16.49 -0.85
CA THR A 46 -12.52 16.67 0.59
C THR A 46 -13.75 15.91 1.06
N LEU A 47 -13.57 15.01 2.03
CA LEU A 47 -14.65 14.25 2.65
C LEU A 47 -15.29 15.05 3.79
N ASP A 48 -16.45 14.61 4.27
CA ASP A 48 -17.21 15.27 5.34
C ASP A 48 -16.43 15.37 6.67
N ASP A 49 -15.52 14.43 6.92
CA ASP A 49 -14.62 14.43 8.09
C ASP A 49 -13.39 15.32 7.91
N GLY A 50 -13.32 16.07 6.79
CA GLY A 50 -12.23 16.94 6.43
C GLY A 50 -11.01 16.26 5.82
N ALA A 51 -11.04 14.94 5.61
CA ALA A 51 -9.97 14.22 4.94
C ALA A 51 -9.85 14.69 3.48
N ARG A 52 -8.63 15.06 3.06
CA ARG A 52 -8.33 15.53 1.71
C ARG A 52 -7.71 14.37 0.91
N ILE A 53 -8.49 13.71 0.09
CA ILE A 53 -8.09 12.52 -0.66
C ILE A 53 -7.49 12.91 -2.00
N HIS A 54 -6.23 12.53 -2.22
CA HIS A 54 -5.55 12.68 -3.50
C HIS A 54 -5.90 11.52 -4.44
N PHE A 55 -6.25 11.85 -5.66
CA PHE A 55 -6.48 10.86 -6.72
C PHE A 55 -6.11 11.43 -8.08
N ARG A 56 -6.00 10.57 -9.09
CA ARG A 56 -5.84 10.93 -10.49
C ARG A 56 -6.86 10.16 -11.31
N ASP A 57 -7.41 10.81 -12.32
CA ASP A 57 -8.33 10.24 -13.29
C ASP A 57 -7.77 10.51 -14.68
N GLU A 58 -7.17 9.48 -15.27
CA GLU A 58 -6.29 9.58 -16.43
C GLU A 58 -6.74 8.63 -17.55
N GLY A 59 -6.23 8.86 -18.74
CA GLY A 59 -6.47 8.01 -19.89
C GLY A 59 -7.77 8.30 -20.64
N ASN A 60 -8.33 7.25 -21.27
CA ASN A 60 -9.53 7.37 -22.09
C ASN A 60 -10.80 7.50 -21.23
N ARG A 61 -11.35 8.71 -21.16
CA ARG A 61 -12.55 9.01 -20.34
C ARG A 61 -13.79 8.20 -20.70
N THR A 62 -13.87 7.65 -21.90
CA THR A 62 -14.97 6.80 -22.37
C THR A 62 -14.63 5.31 -22.32
N GLY A 63 -13.39 4.99 -21.91
CA GLY A 63 -12.94 3.63 -21.75
C GLY A 63 -13.53 2.96 -20.51
N LEU A 64 -13.42 1.61 -20.42
CA LEU A 64 -13.76 0.87 -19.22
C LEU A 64 -12.97 1.41 -18.03
N PRO A 65 -13.63 1.81 -16.92
CA PRO A 65 -12.93 2.32 -15.75
C PRO A 65 -12.16 1.21 -15.03
N VAL A 66 -10.90 1.50 -14.68
CA VAL A 66 -10.03 0.66 -13.86
C VAL A 66 -9.54 1.50 -12.69
N VAL A 67 -9.94 1.14 -11.48
CA VAL A 67 -9.55 1.80 -10.23
C VAL A 67 -8.41 1.00 -9.60
N LEU A 68 -7.29 1.67 -9.28
CA LEU A 68 -6.08 1.02 -8.81
C LEU A 68 -5.64 1.57 -7.45
N ILE A 69 -5.43 0.67 -6.47
CA ILE A 69 -5.09 0.99 -5.08
C ILE A 69 -3.67 0.50 -4.77
N HIS A 70 -2.82 1.41 -4.28
CA HIS A 70 -1.43 1.13 -3.95
C HIS A 70 -1.25 0.26 -2.69
N GLY A 71 -0.04 -0.28 -2.51
CA GLY A 71 0.38 -1.03 -1.33
C GLY A 71 0.70 -0.16 -0.11
N SER A 72 0.96 -0.81 1.03
CA SER A 72 1.42 -0.13 2.24
C SER A 72 2.75 0.57 1.99
N MET A 73 2.95 1.75 2.58
CA MET A 73 4.12 2.63 2.39
C MET A 73 4.30 3.19 0.98
N ALA A 74 3.50 2.77 0.00
CA ALA A 74 3.51 3.27 -1.37
C ALA A 74 2.54 4.45 -1.58
N SER A 75 2.31 4.81 -2.82
CA SER A 75 1.37 5.84 -3.25
C SER A 75 0.85 5.51 -4.65
N LEU A 76 -0.11 6.27 -5.12
CA LEU A 76 -0.67 6.12 -6.47
C LEU A 76 0.40 6.15 -7.58
N HIS A 77 1.58 6.71 -7.30
CA HIS A 77 2.69 6.78 -8.26
C HIS A 77 3.20 5.40 -8.71
N ALA A 78 3.00 4.35 -7.90
CA ALA A 78 3.35 2.97 -8.27
C ALA A 78 2.61 2.50 -9.54
N TRP A 79 1.48 3.12 -9.86
CA TRP A 79 0.67 2.81 -11.04
C TRP A 79 1.03 3.60 -12.29
N THR A 80 1.93 4.60 -12.19
CA THR A 80 2.33 5.44 -13.34
C THR A 80 2.76 4.62 -14.56
N PRO A 81 3.53 3.51 -14.43
CA PRO A 81 3.88 2.69 -15.58
C PRO A 81 2.69 2.04 -16.29
N TRP A 82 1.66 1.62 -15.52
CA TRP A 82 0.43 1.06 -16.10
C TRP A 82 -0.46 2.13 -16.73
N VAL A 83 -0.56 3.31 -16.11
CA VAL A 83 -1.30 4.45 -16.69
C VAL A 83 -0.79 4.76 -18.10
N GLY A 84 0.52 4.85 -18.27
CA GLY A 84 1.12 5.10 -19.59
C GLY A 84 0.83 4.02 -20.64
N ARG A 85 0.64 2.77 -20.22
CA ARG A 85 0.45 1.62 -21.12
C ARG A 85 -1.01 1.28 -21.39
N LEU A 86 -1.88 1.48 -20.41
CA LEU A 86 -3.30 1.12 -20.48
C LEU A 86 -4.18 2.33 -20.80
N GLY A 87 -3.76 3.54 -20.46
CA GLY A 87 -4.57 4.76 -20.53
C GLY A 87 -5.05 5.12 -21.94
N LYS A 88 -4.39 4.67 -23.02
CA LYS A 88 -4.92 4.88 -24.38
C LYS A 88 -6.28 4.21 -24.62
N THR A 89 -6.58 3.14 -23.88
CA THR A 89 -7.77 2.31 -24.08
C THR A 89 -8.75 2.38 -22.91
N TYR A 90 -8.24 2.50 -21.70
CA TYR A 90 -8.99 2.42 -20.46
C TYR A 90 -8.98 3.76 -19.73
N ARG A 91 -10.02 4.03 -18.93
CA ARG A 91 -10.03 5.12 -17.95
C ARG A 91 -9.36 4.60 -16.69
N ILE A 92 -8.25 5.19 -16.28
CA ILE A 92 -7.48 4.73 -15.13
C ILE A 92 -7.64 5.72 -13.99
N VAL A 93 -8.19 5.25 -12.88
CA VAL A 93 -8.30 6.02 -11.64
C VAL A 93 -7.33 5.45 -10.63
N THR A 94 -6.46 6.28 -10.10
CA THR A 94 -5.53 5.92 -9.03
C THR A 94 -5.76 6.83 -7.83
N LEU A 95 -5.60 6.34 -6.62
CA LEU A 95 -5.87 7.12 -5.41
C LEU A 95 -4.86 6.81 -4.30
N ASP A 96 -4.63 7.79 -3.42
CA ASP A 96 -3.84 7.64 -2.20
C ASP A 96 -4.76 7.37 -1.00
N LEU A 97 -4.55 6.24 -0.34
CA LEU A 97 -5.26 5.89 0.89
C LEU A 97 -4.82 6.77 2.08
N PRO A 98 -5.63 6.90 3.15
CA PRO A 98 -5.22 7.56 4.39
C PRO A 98 -3.88 7.06 4.93
N ALA A 99 -3.07 7.95 5.44
CA ALA A 99 -1.67 7.78 5.85
C ALA A 99 -0.68 7.54 4.71
N HIS A 100 -1.03 7.76 3.45
CA HIS A 100 -0.15 7.52 2.30
C HIS A 100 -0.19 8.67 1.28
N GLY A 101 0.86 8.76 0.48
CA GLY A 101 0.97 9.69 -0.64
C GLY A 101 0.66 11.14 -0.25
N LEU A 102 -0.10 11.84 -1.11
CA LEU A 102 -0.51 13.21 -0.85
C LEU A 102 -1.84 13.33 -0.07
N THR A 103 -2.55 12.22 0.16
CA THR A 103 -3.62 12.16 1.17
C THR A 103 -3.03 12.34 2.56
N GLY A 104 -1.96 11.62 2.89
CA GLY A 104 -1.25 11.76 4.16
C GLY A 104 -2.12 11.49 5.39
N ALA A 105 -1.83 12.21 6.48
CA ALA A 105 -2.63 12.15 7.70
C ALA A 105 -4.03 12.72 7.48
N VAL A 106 -5.05 12.07 8.08
CA VAL A 106 -6.44 12.52 8.03
C VAL A 106 -6.89 13.05 9.40
N PRO A 107 -7.79 14.06 9.44
CA PRO A 107 -8.21 14.71 10.70
C PRO A 107 -8.85 13.74 11.71
N SER A 108 -9.60 12.75 11.22
CA SER A 108 -10.23 11.72 12.06
C SER A 108 -9.23 10.79 12.75
N GLY A 109 -8.01 10.67 12.23
CA GLY A 109 -7.04 9.66 12.67
C GLY A 109 -7.51 8.21 12.42
N ASP A 110 -8.56 8.00 11.64
CA ASP A 110 -9.07 6.67 11.30
C ASP A 110 -8.36 6.11 10.06
N TYR A 111 -7.50 5.12 10.29
CA TYR A 111 -6.74 4.40 9.27
C TYR A 111 -7.19 2.94 9.13
N SER A 112 -8.40 2.62 9.60
CA SER A 112 -8.98 1.28 9.56
C SER A 112 -9.29 0.79 8.15
N GLY A 113 -9.54 -0.51 8.00
CA GLY A 113 -10.03 -1.07 6.73
C GLY A 113 -11.33 -0.39 6.26
N ALA A 114 -12.26 -0.11 7.17
CA ALA A 114 -13.49 0.60 6.83
C ALA A 114 -13.23 2.01 6.30
N ALA A 115 -12.27 2.75 6.88
CA ALA A 115 -11.87 4.06 6.36
C ALA A 115 -11.29 3.96 4.94
N GLN A 116 -10.51 2.91 4.66
CA GLN A 116 -9.97 2.65 3.32
C GLN A 116 -11.09 2.37 2.29
N LEU A 117 -12.08 1.55 2.64
CA LEU A 117 -13.24 1.26 1.77
C LEU A 117 -14.07 2.52 1.51
N ARG A 118 -14.33 3.35 2.54
CA ARG A 118 -15.03 4.63 2.37
C ARG A 118 -14.32 5.57 1.39
N VAL A 119 -12.98 5.59 1.39
CA VAL A 119 -12.21 6.41 0.42
C VAL A 119 -12.42 5.91 -1.00
N VAL A 120 -12.38 4.60 -1.22
CA VAL A 120 -12.65 4.02 -2.55
C VAL A 120 -14.06 4.42 -3.01
N GLN A 121 -15.06 4.22 -2.16
CA GLN A 121 -16.43 4.59 -2.48
C GLN A 121 -16.62 6.08 -2.74
N ALA A 122 -16.00 6.94 -1.93
CA ALA A 122 -16.11 8.39 -2.11
C ALA A 122 -15.52 8.85 -3.45
N VAL A 123 -14.35 8.34 -3.83
CA VAL A 123 -13.71 8.69 -5.11
C VAL A 123 -14.51 8.15 -6.29
N THR A 124 -14.97 6.89 -6.25
CA THR A 124 -15.76 6.30 -7.34
C THR A 124 -17.11 6.97 -7.50
N SER A 125 -17.80 7.31 -6.40
CA SER A 125 -19.06 8.08 -6.42
C SER A 125 -18.84 9.50 -6.95
N HIS A 126 -17.79 10.20 -6.53
CA HIS A 126 -17.45 11.54 -7.03
C HIS A 126 -17.22 11.56 -8.56
N LEU A 127 -16.66 10.47 -9.09
CA LEU A 127 -16.40 10.30 -10.53
C LEU A 127 -17.56 9.69 -11.30
N ASN A 128 -18.69 9.41 -10.63
CA ASN A 128 -19.90 8.76 -11.18
C ASN A 128 -19.54 7.41 -11.85
N LEU A 129 -18.77 6.57 -11.15
CA LEU A 129 -18.41 5.23 -11.59
C LEU A 129 -19.38 4.21 -10.97
N ASP A 130 -20.44 3.87 -11.68
CA ASP A 130 -21.43 2.88 -11.22
C ASP A 130 -20.85 1.46 -11.24
N ALA A 131 -20.00 1.17 -12.23
CA ALA A 131 -19.35 -0.13 -12.37
C ALA A 131 -17.92 0.04 -12.94
N PHE A 132 -16.97 -0.68 -12.33
CA PHE A 132 -15.54 -0.56 -12.67
C PHE A 132 -14.78 -1.85 -12.36
N VAL A 133 -13.61 -2.00 -12.98
CA VAL A 133 -12.63 -3.00 -12.58
C VAL A 133 -11.84 -2.43 -11.39
N LEU A 134 -11.70 -3.21 -10.32
CA LEU A 134 -10.98 -2.78 -9.13
C LEU A 134 -9.71 -3.60 -8.98
N GLY A 135 -8.58 -2.93 -8.87
CA GLY A 135 -7.30 -3.58 -8.68
C GLY A 135 -6.48 -2.97 -7.56
N GLY A 136 -5.54 -3.75 -7.03
CA GLY A 136 -4.64 -3.23 -6.00
C GLY A 136 -3.45 -4.12 -5.74
N ASN A 137 -2.37 -3.46 -5.28
CA ASN A 137 -1.16 -4.14 -4.85
C ASN A 137 -1.13 -4.29 -3.33
N SER A 138 -0.69 -5.44 -2.84
CA SER A 138 -0.44 -5.68 -1.41
C SER A 138 -1.65 -5.32 -0.54
N MET A 139 -1.52 -4.34 0.35
CA MET A 139 -2.63 -3.77 1.13
C MET A 139 -3.79 -3.34 0.22
N GLY A 140 -3.50 -2.68 -0.90
CA GLY A 140 -4.52 -2.25 -1.87
C GLY A 140 -5.29 -3.40 -2.48
N GLY A 141 -4.64 -4.54 -2.73
CA GLY A 141 -5.31 -5.78 -3.13
C GLY A 141 -6.26 -6.29 -2.05
N GLY A 142 -5.83 -6.20 -0.78
CA GLY A 142 -6.66 -6.50 0.38
C GLY A 142 -7.87 -5.58 0.51
N VAL A 143 -7.73 -4.30 0.15
CA VAL A 143 -8.85 -3.34 0.08
C VAL A 143 -9.77 -3.71 -1.08
N SER A 144 -9.21 -4.08 -2.24
CA SER A 144 -9.99 -4.37 -3.44
C SER A 144 -10.95 -5.54 -3.27
N TRP A 145 -10.49 -6.68 -2.76
CA TRP A 145 -11.38 -7.82 -2.60
C TRP A 145 -12.39 -7.61 -1.45
N ARG A 146 -12.03 -6.85 -0.38
CA ARG A 146 -12.99 -6.47 0.66
C ARG A 146 -14.07 -5.54 0.13
N TYR A 147 -13.69 -4.60 -0.71
CA TYR A 147 -14.65 -3.72 -1.37
C TYR A 147 -15.61 -4.51 -2.24
N ALA A 148 -15.12 -5.49 -3.00
CA ALA A 148 -15.96 -6.36 -3.82
C ALA A 148 -16.93 -7.23 -2.99
N LEU A 149 -16.55 -7.63 -1.77
CA LEU A 149 -17.46 -8.33 -0.84
C LEU A 149 -18.61 -7.42 -0.34
N GLU A 150 -18.34 -6.13 -0.12
CA GLU A 150 -19.34 -5.17 0.38
C GLU A 150 -20.17 -4.54 -0.76
N HIS A 151 -19.59 -4.42 -1.96
CA HIS A 151 -20.20 -3.76 -3.12
C HIS A 151 -20.07 -4.61 -4.40
N PRO A 152 -20.59 -5.85 -4.40
CA PRO A 152 -20.39 -6.78 -5.51
C PRO A 152 -20.99 -6.27 -6.83
N GLU A 153 -22.03 -5.45 -6.79
CA GLU A 153 -22.69 -4.85 -7.94
C GLU A 153 -21.84 -3.81 -8.68
N SER A 154 -20.93 -3.15 -7.97
CA SER A 154 -20.07 -2.10 -8.54
C SER A 154 -18.77 -2.64 -9.12
N VAL A 155 -18.36 -3.87 -8.76
CA VAL A 155 -17.08 -4.44 -9.17
C VAL A 155 -17.26 -5.43 -10.31
N LEU A 156 -16.85 -5.03 -11.51
CA LEU A 156 -16.95 -5.88 -12.72
C LEU A 156 -15.92 -7.01 -12.74
N ALA A 157 -14.75 -6.77 -12.21
CA ALA A 157 -13.66 -7.73 -12.11
C ALA A 157 -12.61 -7.26 -11.10
N LEU A 158 -11.75 -8.17 -10.63
CA LEU A 158 -10.66 -7.89 -9.73
C LEU A 158 -9.29 -8.07 -10.40
N ILE A 159 -8.31 -7.22 -10.04
CA ILE A 159 -6.90 -7.36 -10.39
C ILE A 159 -6.09 -7.33 -9.09
N LEU A 160 -5.62 -8.49 -8.64
CA LEU A 160 -4.90 -8.65 -7.38
C LEU A 160 -3.41 -8.81 -7.66
N VAL A 161 -2.62 -7.82 -7.26
CA VAL A 161 -1.17 -7.79 -7.48
C VAL A 161 -0.46 -7.98 -6.14
N ASP A 162 0.18 -9.14 -5.93
CA ASP A 162 0.86 -9.49 -4.66
C ASP A 162 0.01 -9.17 -3.44
N ALA A 163 -1.28 -9.50 -3.50
CA ALA A 163 -2.32 -8.97 -2.64
C ALA A 163 -2.29 -9.55 -1.22
N SER A 164 -2.64 -8.73 -0.24
CA SER A 164 -2.90 -9.22 1.12
C SER A 164 -4.16 -10.06 1.17
N GLY A 165 -4.05 -11.29 1.64
CA GLY A 165 -5.16 -12.21 1.82
C GLY A 165 -5.95 -11.96 3.11
N PRO A 166 -6.99 -12.78 3.37
CA PRO A 166 -7.71 -12.82 4.63
C PRO A 166 -6.82 -12.98 5.86
N SER A 167 -7.19 -12.34 6.95
CA SER A 167 -6.41 -12.36 8.19
C SER A 167 -6.25 -13.78 8.76
N ALA A 168 -7.24 -14.64 8.56
CA ALA A 168 -7.21 -16.04 8.98
C ALA A 168 -6.04 -16.83 8.37
N TRP A 169 -5.63 -16.53 7.12
CA TRP A 169 -4.50 -17.21 6.47
C TRP A 169 -3.16 -16.94 7.20
N TYR A 170 -2.98 -15.72 7.72
CA TYR A 170 -1.78 -15.34 8.47
C TYR A 170 -1.80 -15.91 9.90
N GLN A 171 -2.98 -16.01 10.52
CA GLN A 171 -3.15 -16.63 11.85
C GLN A 171 -2.82 -18.12 11.78
N ALA A 172 -3.40 -18.86 10.83
CA ALA A 172 -3.11 -20.28 10.62
C ALA A 172 -1.61 -20.55 10.40
N ARG A 173 -0.92 -19.67 9.64
CA ARG A 173 0.53 -19.77 9.43
C ARG A 173 1.34 -19.53 10.72
N ARG A 174 0.90 -18.59 11.57
CA ARG A 174 1.54 -18.33 12.87
C ARG A 174 1.35 -19.49 13.85
N GLU A 175 0.18 -20.09 13.87
CA GLU A 175 -0.13 -21.26 14.70
C GLU A 175 0.65 -22.49 14.24
N ALA A 176 0.80 -22.68 12.94
CA ALA A 176 1.60 -23.79 12.37
C ALA A 176 3.11 -23.64 12.59
N LYS A 177 3.61 -22.42 12.84
CA LYS A 177 5.02 -22.10 13.13
C LYS A 177 5.13 -21.13 14.31
N PRO A 178 4.88 -21.58 15.56
CA PRO A 178 4.86 -20.70 16.74
C PRO A 178 6.21 -20.12 17.15
N ASP A 179 7.29 -20.48 16.47
CA ASP A 179 8.67 -20.40 17.00
C ASP A 179 9.42 -19.07 16.75
N LYS A 180 8.77 -18.01 16.36
CA LYS A 180 9.45 -16.69 16.40
C LYS A 180 8.61 -15.74 17.25
N ALA A 181 9.04 -15.55 18.50
CA ALA A 181 8.59 -14.42 19.31
C ALA A 181 8.61 -13.15 18.43
N SER A 182 7.49 -12.41 18.43
CA SER A 182 7.45 -11.12 17.69
C SER A 182 8.71 -10.33 18.02
N PRO A 183 9.46 -9.86 17.02
CA PRO A 183 10.68 -9.07 17.25
C PRO A 183 10.39 -7.96 18.27
N LEU A 184 11.33 -7.70 19.17
CA LEU A 184 11.18 -6.69 20.23
C LEU A 184 10.68 -5.36 19.67
N ALA A 185 11.11 -5.00 18.45
CA ALA A 185 10.66 -3.80 17.73
C ALA A 185 9.13 -3.74 17.58
N PHE A 186 8.45 -4.85 17.24
CA PHE A 186 6.98 -4.87 17.12
C PHE A 186 6.29 -4.69 18.48
N LYS A 187 6.85 -5.24 19.56
CA LYS A 187 6.33 -5.02 20.91
C LYS A 187 6.50 -3.56 21.32
N LEU A 188 7.62 -2.93 20.98
CA LEU A 188 7.88 -1.53 21.26
C LEU A 188 6.99 -0.60 20.42
N LEU A 189 6.72 -0.93 19.16
CA LEU A 189 5.77 -0.18 18.32
C LEU A 189 4.33 -0.20 18.87
N GLY A 190 3.98 -1.17 19.71
CA GLY A 190 2.75 -1.16 20.49
C GLY A 190 2.68 -0.04 21.54
N GLN A 191 3.82 0.56 21.94
CA GLN A 191 3.91 1.61 22.95
C GLN A 191 3.88 3.00 22.31
N SER A 192 2.99 3.88 22.79
CA SER A 192 2.82 5.23 22.23
C SER A 192 4.10 6.08 22.33
N TRP A 193 4.81 6.02 23.48
CA TRP A 193 6.07 6.74 23.66
C TRP A 193 7.15 6.30 22.66
N PHE A 194 7.21 5.00 22.34
CA PHE A 194 8.19 4.49 21.39
C PHE A 194 7.85 4.94 19.96
N ARG A 195 6.57 4.93 19.57
CA ARG A 195 6.13 5.45 18.27
C ARG A 195 6.45 6.94 18.10
N ALA A 196 6.26 7.74 19.17
CA ALA A 196 6.62 9.16 19.15
C ALA A 196 8.12 9.41 18.88
N ILE A 197 8.98 8.56 19.44
CA ILE A 197 10.43 8.58 19.13
C ILE A 197 10.69 8.08 17.72
N ALA A 198 10.14 6.92 17.35
CA ALA A 198 10.34 6.31 16.05
C ALA A 198 9.89 7.23 14.89
N ALA A 199 8.82 8.01 15.10
CA ALA A 199 8.35 9.00 14.14
C ALA A 199 9.33 10.18 13.92
N ARG A 200 10.38 10.31 14.70
CA ARG A 200 11.38 11.39 14.60
C ARG A 200 12.76 10.88 14.16
N ILE A 201 12.92 9.57 14.02
CA ILE A 201 14.16 8.96 13.50
C ILE A 201 14.13 9.04 11.97
N ASP A 202 15.30 9.32 11.37
CA ASP A 202 15.44 9.35 9.92
C ASP A 202 15.10 7.98 9.31
N PRO A 203 14.04 7.87 8.49
CA PRO A 203 13.63 6.62 7.88
C PRO A 203 14.41 6.28 6.60
N TYR A 204 15.41 7.07 6.19
CA TYR A 204 16.09 6.89 4.90
C TYR A 204 16.68 5.50 4.72
N TYR A 205 17.37 5.00 5.73
CA TYR A 205 17.93 3.63 5.67
C TYR A 205 16.84 2.58 5.51
N LEU A 206 15.71 2.74 6.21
CA LEU A 206 14.56 1.83 6.10
C LEU A 206 13.90 1.93 4.71
N ALA A 207 13.83 3.12 4.13
CA ALA A 207 13.33 3.32 2.77
C ALA A 207 14.19 2.59 1.75
N VAL A 208 15.54 2.69 1.86
CA VAL A 208 16.49 1.99 1.00
C VAL A 208 16.35 0.47 1.12
N GLN A 209 16.41 -0.06 2.35
CA GLN A 209 16.36 -1.51 2.58
C GLN A 209 14.98 -2.09 2.23
N GLY A 210 13.91 -1.35 2.56
CA GLY A 210 12.55 -1.75 2.21
C GLY A 210 12.34 -1.82 0.69
N ALA A 211 12.80 -0.81 -0.05
CA ALA A 211 12.72 -0.83 -1.50
C ALA A 211 13.53 -2.00 -2.10
N LYS A 212 14.80 -2.17 -1.72
CA LYS A 212 15.63 -3.29 -2.20
C LYS A 212 14.99 -4.65 -1.94
N SER A 213 14.48 -4.85 -0.73
CA SER A 213 13.83 -6.12 -0.37
C SER A 213 12.52 -6.33 -1.13
N ALA A 214 11.66 -5.32 -1.21
CA ALA A 214 10.36 -5.44 -1.88
C ALA A 214 10.51 -5.67 -3.39
N TYR A 215 11.50 -5.05 -4.02
CA TYR A 215 11.75 -5.14 -5.46
C TYR A 215 12.82 -6.17 -5.85
N ASN A 216 13.17 -7.10 -4.95
CA ASN A 216 14.15 -8.16 -5.22
C ASN A 216 15.45 -7.61 -5.85
N ASP A 217 16.00 -6.52 -5.29
CA ASP A 217 17.17 -5.81 -5.84
C ASP A 217 17.07 -5.43 -7.33
N SER A 218 15.86 -5.28 -7.85
CA SER A 218 15.59 -4.92 -9.24
C SER A 218 16.26 -3.59 -9.63
N PRO A 219 16.75 -3.43 -10.87
CA PRO A 219 17.33 -2.18 -11.37
C PRO A 219 16.35 -0.99 -11.41
N VAL A 220 15.05 -1.22 -11.22
CA VAL A 220 14.07 -0.13 -11.08
C VAL A 220 14.19 0.61 -9.75
N VAL A 221 14.93 0.05 -8.77
CA VAL A 221 15.22 0.69 -7.48
C VAL A 221 16.30 1.74 -7.66
N THR A 222 15.91 2.86 -8.25
CA THR A 222 16.74 4.04 -8.43
C THR A 222 16.69 4.97 -7.21
N ASP A 223 17.66 5.89 -7.11
CA ASP A 223 17.62 6.95 -6.09
C ASP A 223 16.31 7.76 -6.15
N ALA A 224 15.78 8.01 -7.34
CA ALA A 224 14.52 8.73 -7.51
C ALA A 224 13.33 7.94 -6.93
N LEU A 225 13.31 6.61 -7.09
CA LEU A 225 12.29 5.75 -6.47
C LEU A 225 12.42 5.79 -4.95
N ILE A 226 13.63 5.61 -4.41
CA ILE A 226 13.89 5.65 -2.97
C ILE A 226 13.48 7.00 -2.38
N MET A 227 13.88 8.12 -3.03
CA MET A 227 13.53 9.46 -2.59
C MET A 227 12.01 9.70 -2.61
N ARG A 228 11.28 9.15 -3.56
CA ARG A 228 9.81 9.23 -3.58
C ARG A 228 9.20 8.57 -2.33
N TYR A 229 9.60 7.35 -1.99
CA TYR A 229 9.15 6.67 -0.78
C TYR A 229 9.51 7.45 0.49
N TYR A 230 10.75 7.91 0.56
CA TYR A 230 11.30 8.64 1.70
C TYR A 230 10.56 9.96 1.95
N GLU A 231 10.44 10.81 0.93
CA GLU A 231 9.85 12.14 1.09
C GLU A 231 8.34 12.08 1.31
N LEU A 232 7.63 11.15 0.66
CA LEU A 232 6.21 10.94 0.92
C LEU A 232 5.96 10.43 2.36
N ALA A 233 6.85 9.60 2.89
CA ALA A 233 6.78 9.20 4.30
C ALA A 233 7.07 10.38 5.25
N LEU A 234 7.95 11.31 4.85
CA LEU A 234 8.29 12.52 5.64
C LEU A 234 7.26 13.64 5.52
N ARG A 235 6.29 13.55 4.62
CA ARG A 235 5.23 14.56 4.53
C ARG A 235 4.57 14.77 5.89
N ALA A 236 4.39 16.02 6.30
CA ALA A 236 3.94 16.41 7.64
C ALA A 236 2.78 15.54 8.17
N GLY A 237 2.97 14.91 9.32
CA GLY A 237 2.02 14.03 9.98
C GLY A 237 1.93 12.59 9.43
N THR A 238 2.52 12.29 8.28
CA THR A 238 2.40 10.95 7.63
C THR A 238 3.04 9.85 8.48
N ARG A 239 4.21 10.09 9.09
CA ARG A 239 4.88 9.10 9.94
C ARG A 239 4.05 8.75 11.19
N ASP A 240 3.49 9.76 11.84
CA ASP A 240 2.59 9.55 12.98
C ASP A 240 1.33 8.77 12.56
N ALA A 241 0.78 9.07 11.38
CA ALA A 241 -0.35 8.35 10.80
C ALA A 241 -0.02 6.89 10.49
N ILE A 242 1.11 6.61 9.83
CA ILE A 242 1.58 5.25 9.53
C ILE A 242 1.76 4.44 10.81
N LEU A 243 2.45 5.01 11.81
CA LEU A 243 2.70 4.33 13.08
C LEU A 243 1.40 4.19 13.91
N GLY A 244 0.46 5.12 13.76
CA GLY A 244 -0.86 5.06 14.39
C GLY A 244 -1.70 3.86 13.93
N ARG A 245 -1.53 3.41 12.69
CA ARG A 245 -2.21 2.23 12.13
C ARG A 245 -1.95 0.94 12.90
N PHE A 246 -0.82 0.83 13.59
CA PHE A 246 -0.54 -0.34 14.45
C PHE A 246 -1.59 -0.54 15.55
N ASN A 247 -2.30 0.52 15.95
CA ASN A 247 -3.39 0.41 16.93
C ASN A 247 -4.69 -0.12 16.30
N SER A 248 -4.98 0.21 15.05
CA SER A 248 -6.20 -0.22 14.36
C SER A 248 -6.14 -1.67 13.85
N TRP A 249 -4.94 -2.27 13.78
CA TRP A 249 -4.78 -3.69 13.45
C TRP A 249 -5.20 -4.64 14.57
N GLN A 250 -5.36 -4.13 15.79
CA GLN A 250 -5.76 -4.90 16.98
C GLN A 250 -7.26 -4.82 17.29
N GLY A 251 -8.08 -4.27 16.38
CA GLY A 251 -9.53 -4.15 16.57
C GLY A 251 -10.23 -5.50 16.64
N PRO A 252 -11.39 -5.58 17.36
CA PRO A 252 -12.13 -6.81 17.60
C PRO A 252 -12.66 -7.41 16.31
N GLY A 253 -12.52 -8.72 16.22
CA GLY A 253 -13.27 -9.66 15.40
C GLY A 253 -13.65 -9.19 14.00
N ARG A 254 -12.75 -9.41 13.02
CA ARG A 254 -13.15 -9.33 11.62
C ARG A 254 -14.17 -10.44 11.33
N GLN A 255 -15.28 -10.08 10.68
CA GLN A 255 -16.17 -11.06 10.08
C GLN A 255 -15.37 -12.02 9.21
N SER A 256 -15.85 -13.26 9.10
CA SER A 256 -15.25 -14.25 8.20
C SER A 256 -15.12 -13.64 6.80
N GLU A 257 -13.89 -13.47 6.34
CA GLU A 257 -13.58 -12.93 5.00
C GLU A 257 -13.59 -14.11 4.03
N ASP A 258 -14.79 -14.61 3.70
CA ASP A 258 -14.97 -15.73 2.77
C ASP A 258 -14.90 -15.22 1.33
N LEU A 259 -13.80 -15.53 0.66
CA LEU A 259 -13.59 -15.15 -0.74
C LEU A 259 -14.37 -16.04 -1.74
N SER A 260 -14.89 -17.19 -1.31
CA SER A 260 -15.60 -18.12 -2.20
C SER A 260 -16.92 -17.55 -2.71
N VAL A 261 -17.46 -16.51 -2.04
CA VAL A 261 -18.68 -15.82 -2.47
C VAL A 261 -18.43 -14.79 -3.57
N LEU A 262 -17.16 -14.47 -3.86
CA LEU A 262 -16.79 -13.54 -4.94
C LEU A 262 -16.96 -14.26 -6.29
N THR A 263 -17.85 -13.77 -7.10
CA THR A 263 -18.14 -14.30 -8.45
C THR A 263 -17.47 -13.50 -9.57
N GLN A 264 -16.84 -12.36 -9.22
CA GLN A 264 -16.19 -11.49 -10.18
C GLN A 264 -14.98 -12.21 -10.82
N PRO A 265 -14.84 -12.16 -12.15
CA PRO A 265 -13.63 -12.57 -12.81
C PRO A 265 -12.42 -11.91 -12.16
N THR A 266 -11.39 -12.70 -11.83
CA THR A 266 -10.25 -12.21 -11.07
C THR A 266 -8.94 -12.58 -11.74
N LEU A 267 -8.08 -11.59 -11.97
CA LEU A 267 -6.70 -11.75 -12.38
C LEU A 267 -5.78 -11.58 -11.19
N ILE A 268 -4.97 -12.60 -10.90
CA ILE A 268 -3.97 -12.60 -9.82
C ILE A 268 -2.58 -12.55 -10.47
N LEU A 269 -1.83 -11.50 -10.15
CA LEU A 269 -0.46 -11.29 -10.62
C LEU A 269 0.49 -11.37 -9.43
N TRP A 270 1.60 -12.12 -9.56
CA TRP A 270 2.51 -12.30 -8.43
C TRP A 270 3.97 -12.40 -8.86
N GLY A 271 4.86 -11.74 -8.10
CA GLY A 271 6.29 -11.96 -8.20
C GLY A 271 6.70 -13.25 -7.48
N ARG A 272 7.49 -14.10 -8.15
CA ARG A 272 7.96 -15.37 -7.55
C ARG A 272 8.88 -15.10 -6.34
N GLU A 273 9.68 -14.05 -6.44
CA GLU A 273 10.66 -13.64 -5.45
C GLU A 273 10.11 -12.61 -4.44
N ASP A 274 8.80 -12.49 -4.35
CA ASP A 274 8.16 -11.62 -3.35
C ASP A 274 8.56 -12.01 -1.92
N SER A 275 9.39 -11.17 -1.30
CA SER A 275 9.87 -11.34 0.06
C SER A 275 8.90 -10.77 1.12
N VAL A 276 7.88 -10.02 0.70
CA VAL A 276 6.88 -9.37 1.57
C VAL A 276 5.70 -10.29 1.81
N ILE A 277 5.10 -10.80 0.73
CA ILE A 277 3.99 -11.77 0.78
C ILE A 277 4.34 -12.96 -0.11
N SER A 278 4.56 -14.12 0.50
CA SER A 278 4.95 -15.32 -0.23
C SER A 278 4.05 -15.63 -1.41
N VAL A 279 4.64 -16.03 -2.52
CA VAL A 279 3.95 -16.47 -3.75
C VAL A 279 2.93 -17.59 -3.49
N THR A 280 3.11 -18.40 -2.43
CA THR A 280 2.11 -19.43 -2.03
C THR A 280 0.76 -18.81 -1.64
N THR A 281 0.69 -17.50 -1.42
CA THR A 281 -0.58 -16.81 -1.18
C THR A 281 -1.40 -16.70 -2.47
N ALA A 282 -0.76 -16.65 -3.65
CA ALA A 282 -1.46 -16.73 -4.93
C ALA A 282 -2.22 -18.06 -5.09
N ASP A 283 -1.60 -19.18 -4.66
CA ASP A 283 -2.24 -20.50 -4.68
C ASP A 283 -3.46 -20.53 -3.73
N GLN A 284 -3.34 -19.88 -2.56
CA GLN A 284 -4.46 -19.77 -1.61
C GLN A 284 -5.62 -18.95 -2.19
N PHE A 285 -5.31 -17.83 -2.88
CA PHE A 285 -6.33 -17.05 -3.60
C PHE A 285 -7.00 -17.90 -4.69
N GLN A 286 -6.22 -18.60 -5.52
CA GLN A 286 -6.77 -19.45 -6.57
C GLN A 286 -7.67 -20.55 -6.02
N ALA A 287 -7.29 -21.17 -4.90
CA ALA A 287 -8.10 -22.19 -4.24
C ALA A 287 -9.41 -21.60 -3.67
N ALA A 288 -9.37 -20.37 -3.12
CA ALA A 288 -10.54 -19.69 -2.58
C ALA A 288 -11.44 -19.06 -3.66
N MET A 289 -10.89 -18.74 -4.84
CA MET A 289 -11.57 -18.07 -5.96
C MET A 289 -11.35 -18.90 -7.25
N PRO A 290 -12.12 -19.98 -7.48
CA PRO A 290 -11.85 -20.92 -8.56
C PRO A 290 -11.92 -20.34 -9.98
N HIS A 291 -12.60 -19.19 -10.15
CA HIS A 291 -12.71 -18.48 -11.43
C HIS A 291 -11.57 -17.47 -11.64
N SER A 292 -10.52 -17.51 -10.81
CA SER A 292 -9.36 -16.62 -10.96
C SER A 292 -8.34 -17.20 -11.94
N GLN A 293 -7.63 -16.28 -12.63
CA GLN A 293 -6.46 -16.58 -13.43
C GLN A 293 -5.22 -16.14 -12.66
N VAL A 294 -4.21 -16.99 -12.55
CA VAL A 294 -2.95 -16.69 -11.85
C VAL A 294 -1.81 -16.59 -12.84
N ILE A 295 -1.01 -15.54 -12.74
CA ILE A 295 0.22 -15.34 -13.50
C ILE A 295 1.35 -15.04 -12.52
N ILE A 296 2.40 -15.86 -12.56
CA ILE A 296 3.59 -15.70 -11.74
C ILE A 296 4.75 -15.18 -12.59
N TYR A 297 5.46 -14.17 -12.11
CA TYR A 297 6.60 -13.55 -12.78
C TYR A 297 7.91 -13.99 -12.11
N ASP A 298 8.70 -14.81 -12.81
CA ASP A 298 10.03 -15.21 -12.34
C ASP A 298 10.99 -14.00 -12.34
N GLY A 299 11.84 -13.87 -11.33
CA GLY A 299 12.79 -12.78 -11.15
C GLY A 299 12.17 -11.47 -10.67
N VAL A 300 10.91 -11.49 -10.23
CA VAL A 300 10.14 -10.30 -9.83
C VAL A 300 9.79 -10.38 -8.35
N GLY A 301 9.93 -9.25 -7.67
CA GLY A 301 9.56 -9.08 -6.25
C GLY A 301 8.10 -8.70 -6.07
N HIS A 302 7.85 -7.77 -5.14
CA HIS A 302 6.51 -7.40 -4.66
C HIS A 302 5.77 -6.35 -5.52
N ALA A 303 6.39 -5.87 -6.60
CA ALA A 303 5.84 -4.77 -7.39
C ALA A 303 5.87 -5.04 -8.92
N PRO A 304 5.22 -6.11 -9.43
CA PRO A 304 5.22 -6.44 -10.87
C PRO A 304 4.79 -5.27 -11.78
N MET A 305 3.95 -4.35 -11.27
CA MET A 305 3.49 -3.17 -12.02
C MET A 305 4.59 -2.13 -12.23
N GLU A 306 5.66 -2.15 -11.43
CA GLU A 306 6.84 -1.29 -11.56
C GLU A 306 8.06 -2.06 -12.07
N GLU A 307 8.23 -3.34 -11.69
CA GLU A 307 9.39 -4.15 -12.06
C GLU A 307 9.34 -4.68 -13.50
N VAL A 308 8.17 -5.14 -13.94
CA VAL A 308 7.93 -5.69 -15.28
C VAL A 308 6.69 -5.05 -15.92
N PRO A 309 6.65 -3.72 -16.04
CA PRO A 309 5.43 -3.00 -16.39
C PRO A 309 4.89 -3.33 -17.80
N GLU A 310 5.77 -3.68 -18.74
CA GLU A 310 5.36 -4.08 -20.09
C GLU A 310 4.57 -5.39 -20.04
N ARG A 311 5.13 -6.41 -19.38
CA ARG A 311 4.52 -7.75 -19.28
C ARG A 311 3.23 -7.70 -18.47
N SER A 312 3.30 -7.11 -17.27
CA SER A 312 2.15 -7.06 -16.37
C SER A 312 0.99 -6.24 -16.95
N ALA A 313 1.26 -5.10 -17.61
CA ALA A 313 0.21 -4.33 -18.29
C ALA A 313 -0.37 -5.08 -19.51
N GLU A 314 0.42 -5.88 -20.24
CA GLU A 314 -0.10 -6.66 -21.35
C GLU A 314 -1.00 -7.81 -20.87
N ASP A 315 -0.65 -8.47 -19.75
CA ASP A 315 -1.48 -9.49 -19.14
C ASP A 315 -2.82 -8.90 -18.67
N VAL A 316 -2.79 -7.73 -18.01
CA VAL A 316 -4.00 -6.97 -17.64
C VAL A 316 -4.82 -6.61 -18.89
N ARG A 317 -4.18 -6.15 -19.96
CA ARG A 317 -4.88 -5.80 -21.19
C ARG A 317 -5.58 -7.01 -21.82
N ARG A 318 -4.94 -8.20 -21.82
CA ARG A 318 -5.55 -9.46 -22.30
C ARG A 318 -6.77 -9.83 -21.47
N PHE A 319 -6.65 -9.78 -20.15
CA PHE A 319 -7.74 -10.04 -19.23
C PHE A 319 -8.92 -9.07 -19.44
N LEU A 320 -8.67 -7.77 -19.51
CA LEU A 320 -9.72 -6.76 -19.74
C LEU A 320 -10.39 -6.87 -21.11
N LYS A 321 -9.66 -7.33 -22.13
CA LYS A 321 -10.25 -7.64 -23.45
C LYS A 321 -11.16 -8.86 -23.39
N ALA A 322 -10.75 -9.94 -22.68
CA ALA A 322 -11.55 -11.13 -22.47
C ALA A 322 -12.83 -10.81 -21.68
N LEU A 323 -12.71 -10.01 -20.61
CA LEU A 323 -13.83 -9.50 -19.83
C LEU A 323 -14.87 -8.77 -20.72
N LYS A 324 -14.40 -7.89 -21.61
CA LYS A 324 -15.26 -7.14 -22.54
C LYS A 324 -16.01 -8.05 -23.52
N ARG A 325 -15.48 -9.23 -23.83
CA ARG A 325 -16.08 -10.21 -24.72
C ARG A 325 -16.94 -11.25 -23.99
N GLY A 326 -16.99 -11.19 -22.65
CA GLY A 326 -17.70 -12.18 -21.83
C GLY A 326 -17.04 -13.57 -21.88
N GLU A 327 -15.71 -13.63 -22.05
CA GLU A 327 -14.92 -14.86 -22.13
C GLU A 327 -14.29 -15.27 -20.78
N VAL A 328 -14.44 -14.44 -19.76
CA VAL A 328 -13.98 -14.64 -18.37
C VAL A 328 -15.04 -14.22 -17.38
#